data_22c848f7e99be5baf072190644a08745
#
_entry.id   22c848f7e99be5baf072190644a08745
#
_cell.length_a   1.000
_cell.length_b   1.000
_cell.length_c   1.000
_cell.angle_alpha   90.00
_cell.angle_beta   90.00
_cell.angle_gamma   90.00
#
_symmetry.space_group_name_H-M   'P 1'
#
loop_
_entity.id
_entity.type
_entity.pdbx_description
1 polymer ?
#
loop_
_entity_poly.entity_id
_entity_poly.type
_entity_poly.pdbx_seq_one_letter_code
_entity_poly.pdbx_strand_id
1 'polypeptide(L)'
;DSFDLGVGMLMSRFFAKNEQERRLLLNTIGPVWDGNEVWVVTGGAATFAAFPLWYASLFSALYVPLTLALLALIFRAVAIEYRGKKNDERWINGWNTAISVSSFFIALLVGALLALTSIGLPINSNGDRVGGAFAWASWPVLLGGLSLVGFSLMQGLAFVALKTDGEIRHRARTALVRLLPIALLPITGRSEEHT
;
A
#
# COMPACT_ATOMS: atom_id res chain seq x y z
N ASP A 1 2.33 5.74 -6.12
CA ASP A 1 2.63 5.01 -4.86
C ASP A 1 2.45 3.49 -4.90
N SER A 2 1.45 2.93 -5.61
CA SER A 2 1.18 1.49 -5.50
C SER A 2 2.35 0.61 -5.91
N PHE A 3 3.14 0.97 -6.92
CA PHE A 3 4.33 0.21 -7.29
C PHE A 3 5.44 0.31 -6.23
N ASP A 4 5.62 1.47 -5.58
CA ASP A 4 6.58 1.64 -4.48
C ASP A 4 6.23 0.77 -3.28
N LEU A 5 4.95 0.72 -2.91
CA LEU A 5 4.44 -0.16 -1.87
C LEU A 5 4.65 -1.62 -2.25
N GLY A 6 4.39 -1.96 -3.52
CA GLY A 6 4.65 -3.28 -4.06
C GLY A 6 6.11 -3.69 -3.93
N VAL A 7 7.04 -2.85 -4.35
CA VAL A 7 8.49 -3.10 -4.20
C VAL A 7 8.89 -3.20 -2.73
N GLY A 8 8.33 -2.35 -1.86
CA GLY A 8 8.54 -2.44 -0.41
C GLY A 8 8.14 -3.80 0.15
N MET A 9 6.98 -4.33 -0.23
CA MET A 9 6.53 -5.68 0.17
C MET A 9 7.46 -6.79 -0.36
N LEU A 10 8.01 -6.63 -1.58
CA LEU A 10 8.96 -7.58 -2.18
C LEU A 10 10.33 -7.61 -1.47
N MET A 11 10.64 -6.64 -0.61
CA MET A 11 11.83 -6.70 0.25
C MET A 11 11.76 -7.79 1.32
N SER A 12 10.60 -8.43 1.49
CA SER A 12 10.41 -9.59 2.37
C SER A 12 11.34 -10.76 1.98
N ARG A 13 11.66 -11.62 2.95
CA ARG A 13 12.49 -12.81 2.74
C ARG A 13 11.89 -13.83 1.76
N PHE A 14 10.61 -13.73 1.49
CA PHE A 14 9.91 -14.60 0.52
C PHE A 14 10.32 -14.32 -0.92
N PHE A 15 10.62 -13.06 -1.26
CA PHE A 15 11.02 -12.69 -2.61
C PHE A 15 12.52 -12.39 -2.71
N ALA A 16 13.05 -11.49 -1.89
CA ALA A 16 14.46 -11.12 -1.88
C ALA A 16 15.28 -12.06 -0.96
N LYS A 17 16.10 -12.92 -1.56
CA LYS A 17 16.82 -13.99 -0.86
C LYS A 17 18.05 -13.50 -0.11
N ASN A 18 18.71 -12.45 -0.60
CA ASN A 18 19.95 -11.93 -0.06
C ASN A 18 19.92 -10.39 0.03
N GLU A 19 20.93 -9.83 0.70
CA GLU A 19 21.01 -8.39 0.93
C GLU A 19 21.29 -7.60 -0.36
N GLN A 20 22.00 -8.17 -1.31
CA GLN A 20 22.24 -7.52 -2.62
C GLN A 20 20.93 -7.34 -3.39
N GLU A 21 20.07 -8.35 -3.41
CA GLU A 21 18.77 -8.28 -4.02
C GLU A 21 17.88 -7.20 -3.37
N ARG A 22 17.89 -7.09 -2.02
CA ARG A 22 17.13 -6.07 -1.30
C ARG A 22 17.64 -4.66 -1.59
N ARG A 23 18.96 -4.47 -1.66
CA ARG A 23 19.55 -3.19 -2.11
C ARG A 23 19.15 -2.83 -3.52
N LEU A 24 19.16 -3.82 -4.41
CA LEU A 24 18.72 -3.60 -5.79
C LEU A 24 17.25 -3.17 -5.84
N LEU A 25 16.36 -3.86 -5.12
CA LEU A 25 14.95 -3.48 -5.03
C LEU A 25 14.79 -2.05 -4.50
N LEU A 26 15.45 -1.71 -3.40
CA LEU A 26 15.38 -0.36 -2.82
C LEU A 26 15.89 0.70 -3.78
N ASN A 27 16.97 0.42 -4.50
CA ASN A 27 17.54 1.35 -5.49
C ASN A 27 16.58 1.62 -6.66
N THR A 28 15.65 0.70 -6.98
CA THR A 28 14.68 0.93 -8.05
C THR A 28 13.66 2.01 -7.68
N ILE A 29 13.29 2.11 -6.41
CA ILE A 29 12.33 3.10 -5.91
C ILE A 29 13.00 4.34 -5.33
N GLY A 30 14.29 4.26 -4.95
CA GLY A 30 15.04 5.34 -4.31
C GLY A 30 14.87 6.72 -4.94
N PRO A 31 14.91 6.87 -6.28
CA PRO A 31 14.75 8.17 -6.93
C PRO A 31 13.33 8.74 -6.93
N VAL A 32 12.31 7.96 -6.59
CA VAL A 32 10.90 8.32 -6.86
C VAL A 32 9.99 8.24 -5.63
N TRP A 33 10.34 7.44 -4.61
CA TRP A 33 9.46 7.18 -3.48
C TRP A 33 9.07 8.45 -2.70
N ASP A 34 10.01 9.35 -2.49
CA ASP A 34 9.78 10.60 -1.75
C ASP A 34 8.83 11.53 -2.52
N GLY A 35 9.06 11.71 -3.83
CA GLY A 35 8.18 12.48 -4.69
C GLY A 35 6.75 11.91 -4.74
N ASN A 36 6.61 10.58 -4.74
CA ASN A 36 5.30 9.93 -4.71
C ASN A 36 4.56 10.19 -3.39
N GLU A 37 5.24 10.18 -2.26
CA GLU A 37 4.64 10.49 -0.96
C GLU A 37 4.19 11.97 -0.87
N VAL A 38 4.95 12.89 -1.46
CA VAL A 38 4.55 14.31 -1.57
C VAL A 38 3.24 14.47 -2.32
N TRP A 39 2.99 13.69 -3.38
CA TRP A 39 1.72 13.72 -4.11
C TRP A 39 0.53 13.25 -3.27
N VAL A 40 0.71 12.28 -2.37
CA VAL A 40 -0.34 11.85 -1.43
C VAL A 40 -0.72 12.98 -0.48
N VAL A 41 0.28 13.67 0.08
CA VAL A 41 0.05 14.83 0.96
C VAL A 41 -0.61 15.98 0.19
N THR A 42 -0.16 16.26 -1.03
CA THR A 42 -0.73 17.28 -1.91
C THR A 42 -2.20 16.98 -2.25
N GLY A 43 -2.53 15.72 -2.52
CA GLY A 43 -3.90 15.27 -2.75
C GLY A 43 -4.81 15.51 -1.55
N GLY A 44 -4.32 15.22 -0.34
CA GLY A 44 -5.02 15.52 0.92
C GLY A 44 -5.26 17.02 1.10
N ALA A 45 -4.24 17.86 0.88
CA ALA A 45 -4.35 19.31 0.98
C ALA A 45 -5.32 19.89 -0.08
N ALA A 46 -5.26 19.41 -1.32
CA ALA A 46 -6.16 19.81 -2.38
C ALA A 46 -7.61 19.44 -2.07
N THR A 47 -7.85 18.25 -1.52
CA THR A 47 -9.19 17.82 -1.08
C THR A 47 -9.73 18.72 0.03
N PHE A 48 -8.90 19.08 1.00
CA PHE A 48 -9.27 20.02 2.06
C PHE A 48 -9.66 21.39 1.49
N ALA A 49 -8.88 21.91 0.54
CA ALA A 49 -9.12 23.21 -0.04
C ALA A 49 -10.38 23.25 -0.93
N ALA A 50 -10.62 22.21 -1.75
CA ALA A 50 -11.72 22.16 -2.70
C ALA A 50 -13.03 21.67 -2.08
N PHE A 51 -12.99 20.77 -1.11
CA PHE A 51 -14.15 20.10 -0.52
C PHE A 51 -14.06 20.03 1.02
N PRO A 52 -14.05 21.18 1.74
CA PRO A 52 -13.76 21.20 3.19
C PRO A 52 -14.76 20.41 4.02
N LEU A 53 -16.05 20.45 3.71
CA LEU A 53 -17.08 19.69 4.43
C LEU A 53 -16.94 18.19 4.22
N TRP A 54 -16.70 17.77 2.99
CA TRP A 54 -16.46 16.36 2.67
C TRP A 54 -15.20 15.86 3.32
N TYR A 55 -14.12 16.65 3.29
CA TYR A 55 -12.86 16.35 3.97
C TYR A 55 -13.08 16.15 5.49
N ALA A 56 -13.80 17.08 6.15
CA ALA A 56 -14.07 17.02 7.57
C ALA A 56 -14.85 15.75 7.95
N SER A 57 -15.90 15.42 7.21
CA SER A 57 -16.71 14.22 7.45
C SER A 57 -15.91 12.93 7.19
N LEU A 58 -15.15 12.87 6.11
CA LEU A 58 -14.31 11.73 5.77
C LEU A 58 -13.24 11.48 6.84
N PHE A 59 -12.49 12.51 7.22
CA PHE A 59 -11.42 12.39 8.22
C PHE A 59 -11.96 12.12 9.63
N SER A 60 -13.12 12.64 9.97
CA SER A 60 -13.80 12.31 11.23
C SER A 60 -14.25 10.84 11.25
N ALA A 61 -14.91 10.38 10.19
CA ALA A 61 -15.41 9.01 10.10
C ALA A 61 -14.25 7.98 10.08
N LEU A 62 -13.17 8.30 9.41
CA LEU A 62 -12.03 7.41 9.17
C LEU A 62 -10.79 7.78 9.99
N TYR A 63 -10.97 8.49 11.12
CA TYR A 63 -9.87 8.97 11.94
C TYR A 63 -8.86 7.86 12.31
N VAL A 64 -9.35 6.73 12.81
CA VAL A 64 -8.48 5.62 13.23
C VAL A 64 -7.69 5.03 12.05
N PRO A 65 -8.31 4.57 10.95
CA PRO A 65 -7.54 4.00 9.84
C PRO A 65 -6.63 5.01 9.13
N LEU A 66 -7.01 6.29 9.05
CA LEU A 66 -6.15 7.34 8.51
C LEU A 66 -4.94 7.60 9.40
N THR A 67 -5.12 7.65 10.72
CA THR A 67 -4.01 7.80 11.66
C THR A 67 -3.05 6.61 11.57
N LEU A 68 -3.57 5.39 11.48
CA LEU A 68 -2.74 4.19 11.32
C LEU A 68 -1.97 4.20 9.99
N ALA A 69 -2.62 4.63 8.91
CA ALA A 69 -1.96 4.77 7.61
C ALA A 69 -0.84 5.81 7.65
N LEU A 70 -1.07 6.96 8.29
CA LEU A 70 -0.06 8.00 8.48
C LEU A 70 1.13 7.49 9.29
N LEU A 71 0.88 6.81 10.41
CA LEU A 71 1.93 6.21 11.22
C LEU A 71 2.75 5.18 10.42
N ALA A 72 2.10 4.37 9.61
CA ALA A 72 2.78 3.41 8.75
C ALA A 72 3.63 4.10 7.67
N LEU A 73 3.17 5.22 7.07
CA LEU A 73 3.95 6.04 6.13
C LEU A 73 5.19 6.63 6.81
N ILE A 74 5.04 7.24 7.97
CA ILE A 74 6.16 7.80 8.75
C ILE A 74 7.18 6.69 9.07
N PHE A 75 6.70 5.54 9.53
CA PHE A 75 7.57 4.42 9.87
C PHE A 75 8.31 3.86 8.66
N ARG A 76 7.65 3.81 7.50
CA ARG A 76 8.24 3.41 6.22
C ARG A 76 9.35 4.39 5.79
N ALA A 77 9.10 5.69 5.82
CA ALA A 77 10.06 6.72 5.48
C ALA A 77 11.31 6.64 6.37
N VAL A 78 11.11 6.56 7.69
CA VAL A 78 12.21 6.36 8.66
C VAL A 78 12.97 5.08 8.36
N ALA A 79 12.29 3.98 8.04
CA ALA A 79 12.93 2.70 7.77
C ALA A 79 13.81 2.75 6.52
N ILE A 80 13.39 3.41 5.46
CA ILE A 80 14.17 3.59 4.22
C ILE A 80 15.47 4.38 4.53
N GLU A 81 15.35 5.50 5.26
CA GLU A 81 16.47 6.38 5.58
C GLU A 81 17.46 5.76 6.57
N TYR A 82 16.96 5.10 7.62
CA TYR A 82 17.82 4.60 8.70
C TYR A 82 18.46 3.25 8.41
N ARG A 83 17.92 2.49 7.45
CA ARG A 83 18.45 1.18 7.06
C ARG A 83 19.95 1.21 6.75
N GLY A 84 20.42 2.24 6.05
CA GLY A 84 21.81 2.39 5.61
C GLY A 84 22.77 2.97 6.68
N LYS A 85 22.28 3.34 7.87
CA LYS A 85 23.12 4.02 8.88
C LYS A 85 24.09 3.12 9.63
N LYS A 86 23.86 1.79 9.64
CA LYS A 86 24.74 0.81 10.29
C LYS A 86 24.92 -0.43 9.40
N ASN A 87 26.14 -0.97 9.41
CA ASN A 87 26.50 -2.21 8.70
C ASN A 87 26.35 -3.45 9.62
N ASP A 88 25.25 -3.52 10.36
CA ASP A 88 24.91 -4.67 11.19
C ASP A 88 23.76 -5.45 10.56
N GLU A 89 23.90 -6.76 10.41
CA GLU A 89 22.89 -7.61 9.77
C GLU A 89 21.54 -7.59 10.51
N ARG A 90 21.56 -7.53 11.85
CA ARG A 90 20.34 -7.47 12.65
C ARG A 90 19.61 -6.15 12.41
N TRP A 91 20.37 -5.05 12.36
CA TRP A 91 19.85 -3.72 12.06
C TRP A 91 19.20 -3.66 10.67
N ILE A 92 19.93 -4.10 9.65
CA ILE A 92 19.47 -4.10 8.26
C ILE A 92 18.23 -4.99 8.09
N ASN A 93 18.22 -6.19 8.67
CA ASN A 93 17.08 -7.10 8.60
C ASN A 93 15.85 -6.55 9.35
N GLY A 94 16.03 -5.87 10.45
CA GLY A 94 14.96 -5.19 11.17
C GLY A 94 14.28 -4.13 10.29
N TRP A 95 15.06 -3.27 9.67
CA TRP A 95 14.53 -2.23 8.77
C TRP A 95 13.97 -2.78 7.47
N ASN A 96 14.53 -3.83 6.89
CA ASN A 96 13.93 -4.52 5.75
C ASN A 96 12.53 -5.05 6.08
N THR A 97 12.37 -5.65 7.25
CA THR A 97 11.07 -6.12 7.73
C THR A 97 10.11 -4.95 7.96
N ALA A 98 10.61 -3.86 8.56
CA ALA A 98 9.82 -2.65 8.78
C ALA A 98 9.29 -2.06 7.46
N ILE A 99 10.13 -1.94 6.43
CA ILE A 99 9.72 -1.47 5.09
C ILE A 99 8.65 -2.39 4.50
N SER A 100 8.84 -3.70 4.58
CA SER A 100 7.90 -4.67 4.02
C SER A 100 6.54 -4.64 4.72
N VAL A 101 6.53 -4.63 6.04
CA VAL A 101 5.32 -4.63 6.87
C VAL A 101 4.58 -3.31 6.75
N SER A 102 5.27 -2.17 6.83
CA SER A 102 4.63 -0.85 6.68
C SER A 102 4.03 -0.68 5.27
N SER A 103 4.73 -1.11 4.21
CA SER A 103 4.20 -1.07 2.85
C SER A 103 2.94 -1.90 2.68
N PHE A 104 2.88 -3.08 3.31
CA PHE A 104 1.68 -3.92 3.34
C PHE A 104 0.51 -3.21 4.06
N PHE A 105 0.76 -2.66 5.26
CA PHE A 105 -0.29 -1.99 6.01
C PHE A 105 -0.79 -0.73 5.33
N ILE A 106 0.08 0.06 4.70
CA ILE A 106 -0.34 1.24 3.93
C ILE A 106 -1.26 0.81 2.79
N ALA A 107 -0.86 -0.17 1.99
CA ALA A 107 -1.68 -0.67 0.89
C ALA A 107 -3.04 -1.21 1.39
N LEU A 108 -3.04 -1.97 2.48
CA LEU A 108 -4.25 -2.51 3.09
C LEU A 108 -5.20 -1.40 3.56
N LEU A 109 -4.67 -0.42 4.29
CA LEU A 109 -5.49 0.67 4.84
C LEU A 109 -6.00 1.60 3.75
N VAL A 110 -5.19 1.97 2.77
CA VAL A 110 -5.63 2.79 1.64
C VAL A 110 -6.69 2.07 0.81
N GLY A 111 -6.53 0.77 0.57
CA GLY A 111 -7.56 -0.04 -0.10
C GLY A 111 -8.85 -0.14 0.70
N ALA A 112 -8.76 -0.27 2.01
CA ALA A 112 -9.90 -0.24 2.92
C ALA A 112 -10.62 1.11 2.88
N LEU A 113 -9.87 2.23 2.86
CA LEU A 113 -10.42 3.57 2.72
C LEU A 113 -11.18 3.76 1.40
N LEU A 114 -10.61 3.30 0.28
CA LEU A 114 -11.26 3.36 -1.04
C LEU A 114 -12.52 2.50 -1.08
N ALA A 115 -12.50 1.32 -0.47
CA ALA A 115 -13.70 0.48 -0.37
C ALA A 115 -14.80 1.14 0.44
N LEU A 116 -14.45 1.77 1.57
CA LEU A 116 -15.42 2.50 2.41
C LEU A 116 -16.06 3.68 1.69
N THR A 117 -15.30 4.44 0.90
CA THR A 117 -15.88 5.53 0.11
C THR A 117 -16.85 5.03 -0.96
N SER A 118 -16.68 3.79 -1.44
CA SER A 118 -17.54 3.17 -2.45
C SER A 118 -18.79 2.50 -1.85
N ILE A 119 -18.67 1.92 -0.66
CA ILE A 119 -19.77 1.19 0.02
C ILE A 119 -20.64 2.17 0.81
N GLY A 120 -20.07 3.23 1.33
CA GLY A 120 -20.68 4.21 2.20
C GLY A 120 -19.98 4.29 3.55
N LEU A 121 -19.86 5.51 4.05
CA LEU A 121 -19.23 5.80 5.33
C LEU A 121 -20.24 5.59 6.47
N PRO A 122 -19.81 5.14 7.66
CA PRO A 122 -20.65 5.04 8.84
C PRO A 122 -20.88 6.44 9.45
N ILE A 123 -21.64 7.28 8.76
CA ILE A 123 -21.98 8.65 9.18
C ILE A 123 -23.50 8.84 9.25
N ASN A 124 -23.95 9.73 10.15
CA ASN A 124 -25.33 10.16 10.23
C ASN A 124 -25.63 11.29 9.22
N SER A 125 -26.88 11.76 9.18
CA SER A 125 -27.32 12.87 8.32
C SER A 125 -26.59 14.20 8.58
N ASN A 126 -25.98 14.36 9.74
CA ASN A 126 -25.20 15.55 10.12
C ASN A 126 -23.71 15.44 9.73
N GLY A 127 -23.28 14.29 9.17
CA GLY A 127 -21.89 14.04 8.82
C GLY A 127 -21.03 13.51 9.98
N ASP A 128 -21.62 13.23 11.15
CA ASP A 128 -20.91 12.69 12.30
C ASP A 128 -20.78 11.17 12.20
N ARG A 129 -19.66 10.64 12.70
CA ARG A 129 -19.41 9.19 12.73
C ARG A 129 -20.42 8.47 13.63
N VAL A 130 -21.00 7.40 13.11
CA VAL A 130 -21.86 6.46 13.84
C VAL A 130 -21.10 5.17 14.11
N GLY A 131 -21.16 4.68 15.35
CA GLY A 131 -20.53 3.42 15.76
C GLY A 131 -19.16 3.57 16.43
N GLY A 132 -18.57 2.44 16.82
CA GLY A 132 -17.28 2.37 17.51
C GLY A 132 -16.07 2.67 16.62
N ALA A 133 -14.88 2.70 17.23
CA ALA A 133 -13.62 3.01 16.54
C ALA A 133 -13.29 2.06 15.36
N PHE A 134 -13.85 0.84 15.35
CA PHE A 134 -13.65 -0.18 14.35
C PHE A 134 -14.91 -0.48 13.51
N ALA A 135 -15.92 0.39 13.52
CA ALA A 135 -17.14 0.23 12.72
C ALA A 135 -16.86 0.17 11.20
N TRP A 136 -15.72 0.69 10.77
CA TRP A 136 -15.25 0.66 9.39
C TRP A 136 -14.73 -0.73 8.95
N ALA A 137 -14.33 -1.61 9.89
CA ALA A 137 -13.67 -2.88 9.60
C ALA A 137 -14.68 -3.99 9.25
N SER A 138 -15.47 -3.77 8.20
CA SER A 138 -16.38 -4.79 7.66
C SER A 138 -15.68 -5.72 6.66
N TRP A 139 -16.25 -6.90 6.42
CA TRP A 139 -15.70 -7.87 5.47
C TRP A 139 -15.46 -7.30 4.06
N PRO A 140 -16.39 -6.58 3.42
CA PRO A 140 -16.13 -5.98 2.11
C PRO A 140 -15.00 -4.96 2.11
N VAL A 141 -14.82 -4.22 3.21
CA VAL A 141 -13.73 -3.26 3.39
C VAL A 141 -12.38 -3.96 3.46
N LEU A 142 -12.30 -5.07 4.19
CA LEU A 142 -11.08 -5.88 4.25
C LEU A 142 -10.73 -6.48 2.89
N LEU A 143 -11.73 -6.93 2.13
CA LEU A 143 -11.52 -7.39 0.74
C LEU A 143 -10.99 -6.28 -0.16
N GLY A 144 -11.51 -5.06 -0.05
CA GLY A 144 -10.98 -3.89 -0.76
C GLY A 144 -9.52 -3.60 -0.39
N GLY A 145 -9.19 -3.70 0.89
CA GLY A 145 -7.81 -3.59 1.37
C GLY A 145 -6.88 -4.64 0.74
N LEU A 146 -7.27 -5.91 0.78
CA LEU A 146 -6.52 -7.01 0.17
C LEU A 146 -6.40 -6.87 -1.35
N SER A 147 -7.42 -6.36 -2.01
CA SER A 147 -7.40 -6.09 -3.46
C SER A 147 -6.32 -5.06 -3.81
N LEU A 148 -6.19 -3.98 -3.03
CA LEU A 148 -5.13 -3.00 -3.26
C LEU A 148 -3.73 -3.55 -2.93
N VAL A 149 -3.60 -4.40 -1.93
CA VAL A 149 -2.35 -5.13 -1.65
C VAL A 149 -1.94 -5.97 -2.86
N GLY A 150 -2.87 -6.76 -3.41
CA GLY A 150 -2.62 -7.57 -4.61
C GLY A 150 -2.26 -6.72 -5.83
N PHE A 151 -2.99 -5.63 -6.05
CA PHE A 151 -2.71 -4.69 -7.12
C PHE A 151 -1.33 -4.02 -6.98
N SER A 152 -0.98 -3.57 -5.79
CA SER A 152 0.34 -2.99 -5.50
C SER A 152 1.47 -4.00 -5.72
N LEU A 153 1.28 -5.26 -5.30
CA LEU A 153 2.25 -6.32 -5.57
C LEU A 153 2.45 -6.56 -7.07
N MET A 154 1.37 -6.60 -7.85
CA MET A 154 1.48 -6.75 -9.31
C MET A 154 2.23 -5.58 -9.95
N GLN A 155 1.91 -4.35 -9.56
CA GLN A 155 2.61 -3.17 -10.06
C GLN A 155 4.08 -3.16 -9.65
N GLY A 156 4.40 -3.53 -8.40
CA GLY A 156 5.76 -3.66 -7.92
C GLY A 156 6.55 -4.71 -8.68
N LEU A 157 5.97 -5.89 -8.94
CA LEU A 157 6.58 -6.95 -9.74
C LEU A 157 6.82 -6.51 -11.19
N ALA A 158 5.84 -5.83 -11.81
CA ALA A 158 5.99 -5.28 -13.16
C ALA A 158 7.11 -4.24 -13.20
N PHE A 159 7.16 -3.33 -12.22
CA PHE A 159 8.18 -2.31 -12.12
C PHE A 159 9.59 -2.91 -11.95
N VAL A 160 9.74 -3.89 -11.05
CA VAL A 160 11.00 -4.62 -10.86
C VAL A 160 11.40 -5.35 -12.15
N ALA A 161 10.46 -5.99 -12.84
CA ALA A 161 10.74 -6.67 -14.11
C ALA A 161 11.20 -5.72 -15.22
N LEU A 162 10.82 -4.44 -15.17
CA LEU A 162 11.24 -3.41 -16.13
C LEU A 162 12.57 -2.77 -15.75
N LYS A 163 12.84 -2.57 -14.45
CA LYS A 163 13.99 -1.81 -13.93
C LYS A 163 15.20 -2.65 -13.56
N THR A 164 15.06 -3.98 -13.54
CA THR A 164 16.16 -4.89 -13.16
C THR A 164 16.50 -5.87 -14.26
N ASP A 165 17.65 -6.53 -14.14
CA ASP A 165 18.11 -7.58 -15.04
C ASP A 165 18.41 -8.88 -14.28
N GLY A 166 18.72 -9.93 -15.02
CA GLY A 166 19.15 -11.22 -14.49
C GLY A 166 18.05 -12.00 -13.75
N GLU A 167 18.42 -12.68 -12.68
CA GLU A 167 17.55 -13.62 -11.97
C GLU A 167 16.36 -12.94 -11.30
N ILE A 168 16.54 -11.74 -10.74
CA ILE A 168 15.47 -10.97 -10.10
C ILE A 168 14.38 -10.63 -11.11
N ARG A 169 14.75 -10.17 -12.30
CA ARG A 169 13.81 -9.89 -13.40
C ARG A 169 13.00 -11.12 -13.76
N HIS A 170 13.68 -12.26 -13.94
CA HIS A 170 13.00 -13.51 -14.29
C HIS A 170 12.02 -13.94 -13.19
N ARG A 171 12.44 -13.87 -11.94
CA ARG A 171 11.60 -14.18 -10.77
C ARG A 171 10.39 -13.25 -10.67
N ALA A 172 10.59 -11.94 -10.90
CA ALA A 172 9.50 -10.96 -10.89
C ALA A 172 8.47 -11.24 -11.99
N ARG A 173 8.90 -11.57 -13.20
CA ARG A 173 8.01 -11.95 -14.30
C ARG A 173 7.23 -13.22 -14.00
N THR A 174 7.90 -14.26 -13.48
CA THR A 174 7.24 -15.52 -13.12
C THR A 174 6.20 -15.31 -12.01
N ALA A 175 6.53 -14.52 -10.99
CA ALA A 175 5.60 -14.18 -9.92
C ALA A 175 4.40 -13.37 -10.44
N LEU A 176 4.63 -12.40 -11.33
CA LEU A 176 3.60 -11.58 -11.94
C LEU A 176 2.60 -12.45 -12.73
N VAL A 177 3.09 -13.34 -13.58
CA VAL A 177 2.22 -14.26 -14.36
C VAL A 177 1.38 -15.16 -13.47
N ARG A 178 1.91 -15.59 -12.33
CA ARG A 178 1.16 -16.42 -11.36
C ARG A 178 0.12 -15.62 -10.57
N LEU A 179 0.39 -14.36 -10.26
CA LEU A 179 -0.53 -13.50 -9.52
C LEU A 179 -1.64 -12.92 -10.40
N LEU A 180 -1.38 -12.73 -11.69
CA LEU A 180 -2.32 -12.10 -12.61
C LEU A 180 -3.71 -12.77 -12.64
N PRO A 181 -3.85 -14.11 -12.73
CA PRO A 181 -5.14 -14.77 -12.70
C PRO A 181 -5.90 -14.53 -11.39
N ILE A 182 -5.19 -14.59 -10.25
CA ILE A 182 -5.78 -14.41 -8.92
C ILE A 182 -6.33 -12.99 -8.75
N ALA A 183 -5.61 -12.00 -9.27
CA ALA A 183 -6.01 -10.61 -9.19
C ALA A 183 -7.15 -10.25 -10.16
N LEU A 184 -7.34 -11.01 -11.24
CA LEU A 184 -8.41 -10.80 -12.22
C LEU A 184 -9.71 -11.55 -11.85
N LEU A 185 -9.65 -12.56 -10.98
CA LEU A 185 -10.83 -13.33 -10.55
C LEU A 185 -12.00 -12.48 -10.04
N PRO A 186 -11.79 -11.41 -9.23
CA PRO A 186 -12.90 -10.57 -8.76
C PRO A 186 -13.59 -9.79 -9.88
N ILE A 187 -12.88 -9.52 -10.98
CA ILE A 187 -13.40 -8.76 -12.12
C ILE A 187 -14.26 -9.65 -13.02
N THR A 188 -13.87 -10.90 -13.22
CA THR A 188 -14.60 -11.85 -14.07
C THR A 188 -15.86 -12.41 -13.40
N GLY A 189 -15.85 -12.63 -12.07
CA GLY A 189 -17.00 -13.12 -11.32
C GLY A 189 -18.17 -12.11 -11.25
N ARG A 190 -17.93 -10.82 -11.49
CA ARG A 190 -18.97 -9.79 -11.45
C ARG A 190 -19.76 -9.67 -12.76
N SER A 191 -19.25 -10.21 -13.85
CA SER A 191 -19.91 -10.14 -15.16
C SER A 191 -21.05 -11.15 -15.32
N GLU A 192 -21.17 -12.14 -14.44
CA GLU A 192 -22.23 -13.17 -14.52
C GLU A 192 -23.50 -12.80 -13.72
N GLU A 193 -23.46 -11.78 -12.87
CA GLU A 193 -24.64 -11.35 -12.08
C GLU A 193 -25.54 -10.33 -12.81
N HIS A 194 -25.21 -9.93 -14.04
CA HIS A 194 -25.94 -8.92 -14.83
C HIS A 194 -26.53 -9.48 -16.14
N THR A 195 -26.65 -10.77 -16.29
CA THR A 195 -27.46 -11.44 -17.32
C THR A 195 -28.56 -12.24 -16.66
#